data_415dac351d6b1bf649b7a4668d3c87c6
#
_entry.id   415dac351d6b1bf649b7a4668d3c87c6
#
_cell.length_a   1.000
_cell.length_b   1.000
_cell.length_c   1.000
_cell.angle_alpha   90.00
_cell.angle_beta   90.00
_cell.angle_gamma   90.00
#
_symmetry.space_group_name_H-M   'P 1'
#
loop_
_entity.id
_entity.type
_entity.pdbx_description
1 polymer ?
#
loop_
_entity_poly.entity_id
_entity_poly.type
_entity_poly.pdbx_seq_one_letter_code
_entity_poly.pdbx_strand_id
1 'polypeptide(L)'
;MNIVIRPAHFGDLAAICRLRLQRTAWLTARGSDQWSVAGRGKPIETFAHAVERSLAAGETWIADVDGETAGTITVDHHADPNLWSPWELDDAVIVHYMIVDLRFAGHGIGRHLLEHAGWLAFQQDRNWVRLDAWTTNAELHDYYRRSGFHLTRIAGPIATGPSRALFERRTESWNFAPRTRQPEPALTAYRAAT
;
A
#
# COMPACT_ATOMS: atom_id res chain seq x y z
N MET A 1 -10.69 -4.06 20.83
CA MET A 1 -9.70 -4.25 19.73
C MET A 1 -9.02 -2.92 19.47
N ASN A 2 -7.76 -2.80 19.85
CA ASN A 2 -6.95 -1.60 19.61
C ASN A 2 -6.10 -1.82 18.37
N ILE A 3 -6.32 -1.01 17.32
CA ILE A 3 -5.58 -1.09 16.06
C ILE A 3 -4.56 0.04 16.06
N VAL A 4 -3.29 -0.30 15.90
CA VAL A 4 -2.18 0.66 15.81
C VAL A 4 -1.48 0.47 14.47
N ILE A 5 -1.33 1.56 13.70
CA ILE A 5 -0.49 1.55 12.50
C ILE A 5 0.87 2.15 12.86
N ARG A 6 1.93 1.42 12.58
CA ARG A 6 3.31 1.85 12.85
C ARG A 6 4.23 1.61 11.66
N PRO A 7 5.34 2.34 11.54
CA PRO A 7 6.39 1.99 10.60
C PRO A 7 6.88 0.55 10.85
N ALA A 8 7.11 -0.17 9.76
CA ALA A 8 7.75 -1.48 9.84
C ALA A 8 9.27 -1.35 9.91
N HIS A 9 9.92 -2.34 10.51
CA HIS A 9 11.37 -2.47 10.58
C HIS A 9 11.83 -3.85 10.12
N PHE A 10 13.12 -4.08 9.96
CA PHE A 10 13.65 -5.36 9.46
C PHE A 10 13.21 -6.59 10.28
N GLY A 11 12.97 -6.42 11.59
CA GLY A 11 12.43 -7.49 12.44
C GLY A 11 11.03 -7.96 12.05
N ASP A 12 10.26 -7.14 11.30
CA ASP A 12 8.90 -7.49 10.84
C ASP A 12 8.91 -8.34 9.55
N LEU A 13 10.05 -8.45 8.85
CA LEU A 13 10.14 -9.15 7.55
C LEU A 13 9.57 -10.58 7.63
N ALA A 14 9.94 -11.33 8.66
CA ALA A 14 9.45 -12.70 8.84
C ALA A 14 7.91 -12.75 9.00
N ALA A 15 7.34 -11.79 9.73
CA ALA A 15 5.89 -11.67 9.90
C ALA A 15 5.19 -11.32 8.58
N ILE A 16 5.75 -10.38 7.80
CA ILE A 16 5.24 -9.99 6.48
C ILE A 16 5.28 -11.17 5.50
N CYS A 17 6.38 -11.91 5.46
CA CYS A 17 6.50 -13.12 4.63
C CYS A 17 5.48 -14.20 5.05
N ARG A 18 5.27 -14.40 6.35
CA ARG A 18 4.25 -15.32 6.86
C ARG A 18 2.85 -14.92 6.41
N LEU A 19 2.47 -13.64 6.50
CA LEU A 19 1.19 -13.13 5.99
C LEU A 19 1.02 -13.45 4.49
N ARG A 20 2.08 -13.27 3.69
CA ARG A 20 2.09 -13.56 2.25
C ARG A 20 1.86 -15.05 1.97
N LEU A 21 2.59 -15.93 2.66
CA LEU A 21 2.45 -17.39 2.51
C LEU A 21 1.06 -17.88 2.94
N GLN A 22 0.56 -17.41 4.07
CA GLN A 22 -0.78 -17.73 4.58
C GLN A 22 -1.86 -17.30 3.56
N ARG A 23 -1.77 -16.10 3.00
CA ARG A 23 -2.70 -15.61 2.00
C ARG A 23 -2.61 -16.42 0.69
N THR A 24 -1.40 -16.80 0.27
CA THR A 24 -1.22 -17.66 -0.91
C THR A 24 -1.91 -19.01 -0.73
N ALA A 25 -1.68 -19.69 0.39
CA ALA A 25 -2.30 -20.96 0.69
C ALA A 25 -3.83 -20.86 0.69
N TRP A 26 -4.39 -19.80 1.29
CA TRP A 26 -5.82 -19.53 1.32
C TRP A 26 -6.41 -19.32 -0.08
N LEU A 27 -5.73 -18.57 -0.95
CA LEU A 27 -6.13 -18.34 -2.34
C LEU A 27 -6.09 -19.64 -3.16
N THR A 28 -5.01 -20.41 -3.03
CA THR A 28 -4.84 -21.70 -3.71
C THR A 28 -5.96 -22.68 -3.31
N ALA A 29 -6.32 -22.75 -2.03
CA ALA A 29 -7.40 -23.60 -1.54
C ALA A 29 -8.79 -23.21 -2.13
N ARG A 30 -8.92 -22.01 -2.69
CA ARG A 30 -10.12 -21.49 -3.38
C ARG A 30 -10.02 -21.55 -4.90
N GLY A 31 -9.03 -22.26 -5.44
CA GLY A 31 -8.82 -22.39 -6.88
C GLY A 31 -8.27 -21.15 -7.55
N SER A 32 -7.77 -20.15 -6.80
CA SER A 32 -7.10 -18.99 -7.35
C SER A 32 -5.67 -19.33 -7.70
N ASP A 33 -5.22 -18.88 -8.87
CA ASP A 33 -3.82 -18.97 -9.32
C ASP A 33 -2.97 -17.76 -8.84
N GLN A 34 -3.61 -16.85 -8.11
CA GLN A 34 -2.95 -15.64 -7.60
C GLN A 34 -1.80 -16.02 -6.68
N TRP A 35 -0.58 -15.70 -7.12
CA TRP A 35 0.68 -15.91 -6.41
C TRP A 35 1.16 -17.36 -6.30
N SER A 36 0.41 -18.34 -6.76
CA SER A 36 0.75 -19.76 -6.65
C SER A 36 1.31 -20.37 -7.94
N VAL A 37 1.06 -19.75 -9.08
CA VAL A 37 1.49 -20.23 -10.40
C VAL A 37 2.71 -19.46 -10.87
N ALA A 38 3.70 -20.18 -11.42
CA ALA A 38 4.90 -19.57 -12.00
C ALA A 38 4.54 -18.53 -13.09
N GLY A 39 5.17 -17.36 -13.06
CA GLY A 39 4.86 -16.23 -13.93
C GLY A 39 3.60 -15.47 -13.55
N ARG A 40 2.89 -15.90 -12.52
CA ARG A 40 1.71 -15.22 -11.97
C ARG A 40 1.94 -14.77 -10.53
N GLY A 41 2.75 -13.73 -10.38
CA GLY A 41 3.17 -13.16 -9.10
C GLY A 41 4.62 -13.48 -8.76
N LYS A 42 5.15 -12.76 -7.79
CA LYS A 42 6.55 -12.91 -7.37
C LYS A 42 6.71 -14.16 -6.51
N PRO A 43 7.73 -15.01 -6.73
CA PRO A 43 8.18 -16.01 -5.77
C PRO A 43 8.42 -15.37 -4.40
N ILE A 44 8.37 -16.19 -3.33
CA ILE A 44 8.48 -15.67 -1.96
C ILE A 44 9.83 -14.98 -1.70
N GLU A 45 10.91 -15.48 -2.30
CA GLU A 45 12.24 -14.90 -2.19
C GLU A 45 12.29 -13.51 -2.85
N THR A 46 11.73 -13.39 -4.06
CA THR A 46 11.63 -12.11 -4.78
C THR A 46 10.74 -11.12 -4.03
N PHE A 47 9.66 -11.60 -3.41
CA PHE A 47 8.80 -10.79 -2.56
C PHE A 47 9.56 -10.31 -1.32
N ALA A 48 10.28 -11.19 -0.60
CA ALA A 48 11.07 -10.85 0.56
C ALA A 48 12.11 -9.75 0.24
N HIS A 49 12.87 -9.90 -0.84
CA HIS A 49 13.83 -8.87 -1.28
C HIS A 49 13.16 -7.54 -1.66
N ALA A 50 11.96 -7.58 -2.22
CA ALA A 50 11.21 -6.34 -2.50
C ALA A 50 10.78 -5.65 -1.19
N VAL A 51 10.32 -6.42 -0.20
CA VAL A 51 9.96 -5.91 1.12
C VAL A 51 11.19 -5.37 1.86
N GLU A 52 12.33 -6.05 1.81
CA GLU A 52 13.59 -5.56 2.41
C GLU A 52 13.97 -4.17 1.89
N ARG A 53 13.84 -3.94 0.58
CA ARG A 53 14.11 -2.61 0.00
C ARG A 53 13.14 -1.56 0.51
N SER A 54 11.84 -1.85 0.56
CA SER A 54 10.85 -0.90 1.05
C SER A 54 10.94 -0.67 2.57
N LEU A 55 11.40 -1.67 3.35
CA LEU A 55 11.75 -1.48 4.76
C LEU A 55 12.95 -0.52 4.93
N ALA A 56 13.99 -0.69 4.12
CA ALA A 56 15.16 0.19 4.12
C ALA A 56 14.79 1.63 3.73
N ALA A 57 13.80 1.80 2.85
CA ALA A 57 13.29 3.11 2.43
C ALA A 57 12.26 3.72 3.41
N GLY A 58 11.81 2.98 4.43
CA GLY A 58 10.78 3.45 5.36
C GLY A 58 9.38 3.51 4.76
N GLU A 59 9.10 2.72 3.74
CA GLU A 59 7.87 2.74 2.94
C GLU A 59 6.85 1.67 3.36
N THR A 60 7.20 0.80 4.31
CA THR A 60 6.34 -0.30 4.77
C THR A 60 5.79 -0.03 6.17
N TRP A 61 4.54 -0.40 6.37
CA TRP A 61 3.79 -0.19 7.60
C TRP A 61 3.15 -1.49 8.08
N ILE A 62 3.02 -1.62 9.38
CA ILE A 62 2.35 -2.73 10.05
C ILE A 62 1.09 -2.22 10.73
N ALA A 63 0.02 -2.98 10.60
CA ALA A 63 -1.13 -2.88 11.48
C ALA A 63 -1.01 -3.92 12.58
N ASP A 64 -0.88 -3.47 13.82
CA ASP A 64 -0.96 -4.34 15.00
C ASP A 64 -2.37 -4.26 15.62
N VAL A 65 -2.85 -5.39 16.11
CA VAL A 65 -4.09 -5.51 16.89
C VAL A 65 -3.73 -6.09 18.24
N ASP A 66 -3.96 -5.32 19.30
CA ASP A 66 -3.63 -5.72 20.68
C ASP A 66 -2.19 -6.27 20.83
N GLY A 67 -1.23 -5.73 20.04
CA GLY A 67 0.18 -6.11 20.03
C GLY A 67 0.55 -7.24 19.07
N GLU A 68 -0.40 -7.84 18.35
CA GLU A 68 -0.13 -8.86 17.33
C GLU A 68 -0.19 -8.27 15.92
N THR A 69 0.76 -8.66 15.07
CA THR A 69 0.76 -8.25 13.65
C THR A 69 -0.46 -8.79 12.92
N ALA A 70 -1.35 -7.90 12.52
CA ALA A 70 -2.62 -8.18 11.85
C ALA A 70 -2.62 -7.87 10.35
N GLY A 71 -1.66 -7.08 9.88
CA GLY A 71 -1.55 -6.75 8.46
C GLY A 71 -0.35 -5.89 8.12
N THR A 72 -0.13 -5.70 6.84
CA THR A 72 0.95 -4.88 6.29
C THR A 72 0.49 -4.13 5.05
N ILE A 73 1.17 -3.02 4.75
CA ILE A 73 1.03 -2.25 3.52
C ILE A 73 2.37 -1.58 3.19
N THR A 74 2.72 -1.51 1.92
CA THR A 74 3.79 -0.65 1.42
C THR A 74 3.17 0.52 0.67
N VAL A 75 3.67 1.73 0.91
CA VAL A 75 3.22 2.97 0.27
C VAL A 75 4.45 3.71 -0.22
N ASP A 76 4.60 3.79 -1.52
CA ASP A 76 5.76 4.41 -2.20
C ASP A 76 5.34 5.27 -3.40
N HIS A 77 6.27 5.60 -4.30
CA HIS A 77 6.05 6.40 -5.52
C HIS A 77 6.42 5.63 -6.79
N HIS A 78 6.55 4.31 -6.71
CA HIS A 78 7.05 3.48 -7.78
C HIS A 78 5.97 2.53 -8.32
N ALA A 79 5.89 2.41 -9.63
CA ALA A 79 5.05 1.41 -10.29
C ALA A 79 5.69 0.97 -11.61
N ASP A 80 5.16 -0.11 -12.19
CA ASP A 80 5.50 -0.47 -13.56
C ASP A 80 5.05 0.67 -14.51
N PRO A 81 5.97 1.25 -15.32
CA PRO A 81 5.64 2.36 -16.23
C PRO A 81 4.60 1.99 -17.31
N ASN A 82 4.35 0.68 -17.53
CA ASN A 82 3.28 0.21 -18.40
C ASN A 82 1.91 0.18 -17.70
N LEU A 83 1.87 0.35 -16.37
CA LEU A 83 0.64 0.47 -15.58
C LEU A 83 0.29 1.95 -15.35
N TRP A 84 1.22 2.71 -14.80
CA TRP A 84 1.04 4.12 -14.46
C TRP A 84 2.10 4.97 -15.16
N SER A 85 1.67 6.01 -15.85
CA SER A 85 2.58 6.94 -16.52
C SER A 85 3.33 7.82 -15.50
N PRO A 86 4.49 8.40 -15.87
CA PRO A 86 5.25 9.27 -14.96
C PRO A 86 4.41 10.39 -14.34
N TRP A 87 3.58 11.07 -15.13
CA TRP A 87 2.73 12.17 -14.62
C TRP A 87 1.61 11.70 -13.69
N GLU A 88 1.15 10.44 -13.84
CA GLU A 88 0.23 9.84 -12.87
C GLU A 88 0.96 9.55 -11.56
N LEU A 89 2.23 9.12 -11.61
CA LEU A 89 3.04 8.85 -10.42
C LEU A 89 3.42 10.13 -9.67
N ASP A 90 3.67 11.23 -10.37
CA ASP A 90 4.08 12.50 -9.76
C ASP A 90 3.05 13.08 -8.79
N ASP A 91 1.78 12.73 -8.94
CA ASP A 91 0.67 13.26 -8.14
C ASP A 91 -0.01 12.18 -7.26
N ALA A 92 0.70 11.07 -7.02
CA ALA A 92 0.14 9.94 -6.28
C ALA A 92 1.14 9.32 -5.30
N VAL A 93 0.60 8.60 -4.33
CA VAL A 93 1.27 7.49 -3.66
C VAL A 93 0.72 6.18 -4.21
N ILE A 94 1.56 5.15 -4.26
CA ILE A 94 1.22 3.83 -4.78
C ILE A 94 1.19 2.83 -3.64
N VAL A 95 0.09 2.06 -3.56
CA VAL A 95 -0.08 1.00 -2.57
C VAL A 95 0.37 -0.32 -3.14
N HIS A 96 1.28 -0.98 -2.43
CA HIS A 96 1.77 -2.32 -2.71
C HIS A 96 1.62 -3.23 -1.50
N TYR A 97 1.63 -4.54 -1.73
CA TYR A 97 1.78 -5.58 -0.70
C TYR A 97 0.83 -5.42 0.49
N MET A 98 -0.39 -4.90 0.27
CA MET A 98 -1.39 -4.87 1.32
C MET A 98 -1.90 -6.28 1.59
N ILE A 99 -1.62 -6.79 2.78
CA ILE A 99 -2.01 -8.14 3.21
C ILE A 99 -2.54 -8.06 4.64
N VAL A 100 -3.69 -8.70 4.87
CA VAL A 100 -4.30 -8.81 6.20
C VAL A 100 -4.27 -10.27 6.63
N ASP A 101 -3.89 -10.53 7.88
CA ASP A 101 -3.95 -11.86 8.49
C ASP A 101 -5.39 -12.38 8.46
N LEU A 102 -5.56 -13.64 8.11
CA LEU A 102 -6.87 -14.28 7.99
C LEU A 102 -7.65 -14.28 9.31
N ARG A 103 -6.96 -14.32 10.44
CA ARG A 103 -7.56 -14.25 11.79
C ARG A 103 -8.31 -12.94 12.04
N PHE A 104 -7.86 -11.87 11.38
CA PHE A 104 -8.44 -10.53 11.48
C PHE A 104 -9.26 -10.13 10.25
N ALA A 105 -9.62 -11.11 9.40
CA ALA A 105 -10.48 -10.83 8.24
C ALA A 105 -11.86 -10.33 8.71
N GLY A 106 -12.38 -9.30 8.04
CA GLY A 106 -13.66 -8.69 8.39
C GLY A 106 -13.62 -7.66 9.54
N HIS A 107 -12.49 -7.49 10.24
CA HIS A 107 -12.33 -6.53 11.34
C HIS A 107 -11.88 -5.13 10.90
N GLY A 108 -11.92 -4.81 9.62
CA GLY A 108 -11.61 -3.48 9.10
C GLY A 108 -10.12 -3.14 8.97
N ILE A 109 -9.20 -4.07 9.24
CA ILE A 109 -7.74 -3.82 9.19
C ILE A 109 -7.31 -3.25 7.84
N GLY A 110 -7.76 -3.86 6.73
CA GLY A 110 -7.42 -3.36 5.40
C GLY A 110 -7.93 -1.94 5.13
N ARG A 111 -9.09 -1.56 5.70
CA ARG A 111 -9.59 -0.19 5.63
C ARG A 111 -8.67 0.78 6.36
N HIS A 112 -8.24 0.45 7.58
CA HIS A 112 -7.30 1.29 8.34
C HIS A 112 -5.96 1.45 7.64
N LEU A 113 -5.45 0.39 6.98
CA LEU A 113 -4.23 0.47 6.16
C LEU A 113 -4.42 1.41 4.96
N LEU A 114 -5.57 1.35 4.27
CA LEU A 114 -5.87 2.27 3.17
C LEU A 114 -6.12 3.71 3.64
N GLU A 115 -6.74 3.90 4.80
CA GLU A 115 -6.87 5.22 5.44
C GLU A 115 -5.49 5.81 5.76
N HIS A 116 -4.56 4.98 6.25
CA HIS A 116 -3.19 5.40 6.50
C HIS A 116 -2.46 5.78 5.19
N ALA A 117 -2.64 5.01 4.10
CA ALA A 117 -2.10 5.39 2.79
C ALA A 117 -2.66 6.74 2.31
N GLY A 118 -3.96 6.99 2.50
CA GLY A 118 -4.60 8.28 2.23
C GLY A 118 -4.00 9.41 3.07
N TRP A 119 -3.74 9.15 4.36
CA TRP A 119 -3.08 10.13 5.24
C TRP A 119 -1.65 10.43 4.78
N LEU A 120 -0.86 9.42 4.37
CA LEU A 120 0.47 9.62 3.82
C LEU A 120 0.44 10.47 2.54
N ALA A 121 -0.50 10.19 1.63
CA ALA A 121 -0.72 11.00 0.42
C ALA A 121 -1.01 12.46 0.79
N PHE A 122 -1.93 12.67 1.73
CA PHE A 122 -2.25 14.02 2.24
C PHE A 122 -1.04 14.73 2.86
N GLN A 123 -0.23 14.00 3.65
CA GLN A 123 0.99 14.54 4.25
C GLN A 123 2.06 14.96 3.22
N GLN A 124 2.03 14.37 2.03
CA GLN A 124 2.98 14.61 0.94
C GLN A 124 2.39 15.49 -0.17
N ASP A 125 1.24 16.13 0.06
CA ASP A 125 0.51 16.96 -0.91
C ASP A 125 0.25 16.22 -2.24
N ARG A 126 -0.02 14.89 -2.17
CA ARG A 126 -0.42 14.06 -3.30
C ARG A 126 -1.93 13.97 -3.40
N ASN A 127 -2.48 14.14 -4.60
CA ASN A 127 -3.94 14.15 -4.81
C ASN A 127 -4.54 12.75 -4.91
N TRP A 128 -3.70 11.71 -5.11
CA TRP A 128 -4.18 10.38 -5.38
C TRP A 128 -3.49 9.30 -4.54
N VAL A 129 -4.27 8.30 -4.17
CA VAL A 129 -3.78 6.98 -3.78
C VAL A 129 -4.13 6.03 -4.91
N ARG A 130 -3.13 5.33 -5.46
CA ARG A 130 -3.25 4.41 -6.60
C ARG A 130 -2.77 3.02 -6.23
N LEU A 131 -3.31 2.03 -6.92
CA LEU A 131 -2.88 0.64 -6.79
C LEU A 131 -3.20 -0.16 -8.05
N ASP A 132 -2.52 -1.28 -8.21
CA ASP A 132 -2.86 -2.31 -9.18
C ASP A 132 -3.33 -3.59 -8.48
N ALA A 133 -4.38 -4.18 -9.02
CA ALA A 133 -4.99 -5.37 -8.47
C ALA A 133 -5.00 -6.53 -9.48
N TRP A 134 -5.03 -7.75 -8.95
CA TRP A 134 -5.16 -8.96 -9.74
C TRP A 134 -6.38 -8.89 -10.66
N THR A 135 -6.16 -8.97 -11.98
CA THR A 135 -7.15 -8.64 -13.01
C THR A 135 -8.41 -9.49 -12.94
N THR A 136 -8.30 -10.75 -12.54
CA THR A 136 -9.41 -11.70 -12.50
C THR A 136 -10.04 -11.90 -11.11
N ASN A 137 -9.56 -11.16 -10.09
CA ASN A 137 -10.09 -11.28 -8.74
C ASN A 137 -11.22 -10.27 -8.49
N ALA A 138 -12.44 -10.67 -8.85
CA ALA A 138 -13.63 -9.81 -8.72
C ALA A 138 -13.92 -9.41 -7.27
N GLU A 139 -13.71 -10.30 -6.30
CA GLU A 139 -13.94 -10.00 -4.88
C GLU A 139 -13.00 -8.90 -4.38
N LEU A 140 -11.73 -8.90 -4.85
CA LEU A 140 -10.74 -7.87 -4.55
C LEU A 140 -11.13 -6.54 -5.20
N HIS A 141 -11.65 -6.55 -6.44
CA HIS A 141 -12.15 -5.35 -7.10
C HIS A 141 -13.32 -4.74 -6.32
N ASP A 142 -14.26 -5.57 -5.86
CA ASP A 142 -15.39 -5.11 -5.07
C ASP A 142 -14.98 -4.59 -3.69
N TYR A 143 -13.94 -5.19 -3.09
CA TYR A 143 -13.34 -4.67 -1.87
C TYR A 143 -12.80 -3.24 -2.07
N TYR A 144 -12.03 -2.99 -3.13
CA TYR A 144 -11.50 -1.65 -3.41
C TYR A 144 -12.62 -0.66 -3.74
N ARG A 145 -13.64 -1.05 -4.51
CA ARG A 145 -14.81 -0.18 -4.76
C ARG A 145 -15.53 0.21 -3.46
N ARG A 146 -15.78 -0.74 -2.57
CA ARG A 146 -16.37 -0.45 -1.24
C ARG A 146 -15.47 0.40 -0.35
N SER A 147 -14.17 0.39 -0.62
CA SER A 147 -13.18 1.24 0.05
C SER A 147 -13.04 2.62 -0.62
N GLY A 148 -13.93 2.98 -1.55
CA GLY A 148 -13.99 4.29 -2.21
C GLY A 148 -13.04 4.47 -3.39
N PHE A 149 -12.37 3.40 -3.82
CA PHE A 149 -11.58 3.42 -5.06
C PHE A 149 -12.46 3.19 -6.28
N HIS A 150 -12.11 3.80 -7.39
CA HIS A 150 -12.72 3.50 -8.69
C HIS A 150 -11.71 2.82 -9.61
N LEU A 151 -12.21 1.91 -10.44
CA LEU A 151 -11.43 1.26 -11.49
C LEU A 151 -11.22 2.26 -12.62
N THR A 152 -9.99 2.66 -12.86
CA THR A 152 -9.62 3.59 -13.92
C THR A 152 -9.58 2.90 -15.27
N ARG A 153 -8.87 1.76 -15.32
CA ARG A 153 -8.71 0.94 -16.53
C ARG A 153 -8.13 -0.43 -16.18
N ILE A 154 -8.19 -1.32 -17.16
CA ILE A 154 -7.36 -2.53 -17.16
C ILE A 154 -6.24 -2.28 -18.17
N ALA A 155 -5.00 -2.31 -17.72
CA ALA A 155 -3.82 -2.09 -18.56
C ALA A 155 -3.72 -3.16 -19.66
N GLY A 156 -3.20 -2.75 -20.80
CA GLY A 156 -3.03 -3.60 -21.96
C GLY A 156 -2.01 -4.74 -21.78
N PRO A 157 -1.85 -5.62 -22.77
CA PRO A 157 -1.00 -6.81 -22.67
C PRO A 157 0.51 -6.49 -22.60
N ILE A 158 0.92 -5.24 -22.86
CA ILE A 158 2.32 -4.80 -22.73
C ILE A 158 2.73 -4.72 -21.26
N ALA A 159 1.79 -4.46 -20.36
CA ALA A 159 2.06 -4.49 -18.93
C ALA A 159 2.35 -5.93 -18.48
N THR A 160 3.47 -6.09 -17.78
CA THR A 160 3.92 -7.39 -17.31
C THR A 160 3.11 -7.83 -16.07
N GLY A 161 2.78 -9.11 -16.00
CA GLY A 161 2.12 -9.71 -14.87
C GLY A 161 0.58 -9.63 -14.88
N PRO A 162 -0.05 -10.24 -13.89
CA PRO A 162 -1.50 -10.42 -13.83
C PRO A 162 -2.25 -9.29 -13.10
N SER A 163 -1.55 -8.39 -12.41
CA SER A 163 -2.13 -7.25 -11.67
C SER A 163 -2.25 -6.04 -12.60
N ARG A 164 -3.27 -6.01 -13.43
CA ARG A 164 -3.48 -4.95 -14.44
C ARG A 164 -4.76 -4.15 -14.25
N ALA A 165 -5.56 -4.47 -13.24
CA ALA A 165 -6.73 -3.68 -12.89
C ALA A 165 -6.27 -2.49 -12.02
N LEU A 166 -6.35 -1.28 -12.58
CA LEU A 166 -5.81 -0.06 -11.99
C LEU A 166 -6.91 0.69 -11.25
N PHE A 167 -6.68 0.93 -9.96
CA PHE A 167 -7.62 1.60 -9.10
C PHE A 167 -7.00 2.88 -8.54
N GLU A 168 -7.84 3.92 -8.37
CA GLU A 168 -7.42 5.16 -7.72
C GLU A 168 -8.52 5.71 -6.81
N ARG A 169 -8.10 6.48 -5.81
CA ARG A 169 -8.97 7.24 -4.92
C ARG A 169 -8.36 8.59 -4.64
N ARG A 170 -9.17 9.67 -4.70
CA ARG A 170 -8.73 11.01 -4.35
C ARG A 170 -8.45 11.15 -2.87
N THR A 171 -7.33 11.77 -2.55
CA THR A 171 -6.90 12.02 -1.17
C THR A 171 -7.91 12.88 -0.41
N GLU A 172 -8.50 13.89 -1.04
CA GLU A 172 -9.55 14.74 -0.47
C GLU A 172 -10.80 13.97 -0.01
N SER A 173 -11.08 12.79 -0.61
CA SER A 173 -12.25 11.98 -0.27
C SER A 173 -12.19 11.35 1.14
N TRP A 174 -11.04 11.39 1.82
CA TRP A 174 -10.90 10.98 3.23
C TRP A 174 -11.19 12.10 4.21
N ASN A 175 -11.38 13.36 3.75
CA ASN A 175 -11.69 14.52 4.58
C ASN A 175 -10.73 14.72 5.77
N PHE A 176 -9.44 14.53 5.55
CA PHE A 176 -8.43 14.82 6.57
C PHE A 176 -8.45 16.30 6.92
N ALA A 177 -8.30 16.62 8.22
CA ALA A 177 -8.22 18.01 8.64
C ALA A 177 -7.02 18.71 7.98
N PRO A 178 -7.18 19.97 7.49
CA PRO A 178 -6.08 20.70 6.89
C PRO A 178 -4.93 20.84 7.89
N ARG A 179 -3.69 20.75 7.39
CA ARG A 179 -2.50 21.02 8.18
C ARG A 179 -2.59 22.43 8.75
N THR A 180 -2.59 22.56 10.06
CA THR A 180 -2.20 23.84 10.65
C THR A 180 -0.73 24.08 10.29
N ARG A 181 -0.46 25.00 9.34
CA ARG A 181 0.92 25.42 9.05
C ARG A 181 1.50 25.86 10.39
N GLN A 182 2.47 25.14 10.91
CA GLN A 182 3.34 25.69 11.94
C GLN A 182 4.03 26.88 11.29
N PRO A 183 4.02 28.09 11.94
CA PRO A 183 4.79 29.21 11.41
C PRO A 183 6.24 28.76 11.26
N GLU A 184 6.82 28.99 10.07
CA GLU A 184 8.26 28.78 9.88
C GLU A 184 9.00 29.48 11.00
N PRO A 185 9.99 28.80 11.65
CA PRO A 185 10.82 29.48 12.64
C PRO A 185 11.44 30.70 11.93
N ALA A 186 11.15 31.90 12.46
CA ALA A 186 11.72 33.12 11.95
C ALA A 186 13.24 32.96 11.85
N LEU A 187 13.80 33.06 10.65
CA LEU A 187 15.24 33.15 10.41
C LEU A 187 15.76 34.36 11.20
N THR A 188 16.24 34.10 12.41
CA THR A 188 16.91 35.11 13.21
C THR A 188 18.19 35.48 12.45
N ALA A 189 18.16 36.63 11.81
CA ALA A 189 19.31 37.19 11.13
C ALA A 189 20.47 37.28 12.12
N TYR A 190 21.50 36.46 11.90
CA TYR A 190 22.77 36.57 12.57
C TYR A 190 23.41 37.85 12.02
N ARG A 191 23.23 38.99 12.72
CA ARG A 191 24.02 40.17 12.49
C ARG A 191 25.44 39.85 12.97
N ALA A 192 26.37 39.81 12.03
CA ALA A 192 27.80 39.86 12.30
C ALA A 192 28.11 41.15 13.04
N ALA A 193 28.63 41.02 14.26
CA ALA A 193 29.30 42.13 14.94
C ALA A 193 30.79 42.10 14.52
N THR A 194 31.19 43.18 13.90
CA THR A 194 32.58 43.58 13.62
C THR A 194 33.44 43.58 14.89
#